data_f54146daeabb23212e5cdb9571de77a1
#
_entry.id   f54146daeabb23212e5cdb9571de77a1
#
_cell.length_a   1.000
_cell.length_b   1.000
_cell.length_c   1.000
_cell.angle_alpha   90.00
_cell.angle_beta   90.00
_cell.angle_gamma   90.00
#
_symmetry.space_group_name_H-M   'P 1'
#
loop_
_entity.id
_entity.type
_entity.pdbx_description
1 polymer ?
#
loop_
_entity_poly.entity_id
_entity_poly.type
_entity_poly.pdbx_seq_one_letter_code
_entity_poly.pdbx_strand_id
1 'polypeptide(L)'
;MRRMETAVAASATPVAQRQLIHALSYAGIELLAFARDGQTAWSLLEAHRPDLLAVDLELPALDGAQLARRALCSHALPVRPAVLLMHYPEFAVPDAFLLEQAGAALVEKPVQAERFAAAIDRLRSDGLRFRPEECDRVDQLLNELGVPQHLGRDCLRAAILLCAADVRAIHSLSARVYPFAGESCGCTAQQAERAMRHAISLAWRSDQVDNQYRIFADTIDAGRGQPTCGEMISRLADILRLEG
;
A
#
# COMPACT_ATOMS: atom_id res chain seq x y z
N MET A 1 19.69 0.74 -7.42
CA MET A 1 19.63 1.64 -6.25
C MET A 1 18.65 2.77 -6.55
N ARG A 2 17.59 2.91 -5.76
CA ARG A 2 16.56 3.94 -6.00
C ARG A 2 17.14 5.32 -5.69
N ARG A 3 17.01 6.25 -6.64
CA ARG A 3 17.35 7.66 -6.39
C ARG A 3 16.27 8.23 -5.45
N MET A 4 16.67 8.81 -4.33
CA MET A 4 15.78 9.48 -3.38
C MET A 4 16.39 10.84 -3.06
N GLU A 5 15.83 11.89 -3.68
CA GLU A 5 16.35 13.26 -3.58
C GLU A 5 15.34 14.20 -2.96
N THR A 6 14.05 13.87 -3.06
CA THR A 6 12.96 14.73 -2.66
C THR A 6 12.05 14.05 -1.64
N ALA A 7 11.48 14.82 -0.70
CA ALA A 7 10.56 14.33 0.31
C ALA A 7 9.37 15.25 0.54
N VAL A 8 8.25 14.64 0.91
CA VAL A 8 7.16 15.26 1.69
C VAL A 8 7.24 14.70 3.10
N ALA A 9 7.11 15.57 4.09
CA ALA A 9 7.14 15.18 5.50
C ALA A 9 5.84 15.58 6.21
N ALA A 10 5.44 14.81 7.24
CA ALA A 10 4.26 15.10 8.03
C ALA A 10 4.46 14.79 9.51
N SER A 11 4.16 15.75 10.37
CA SER A 11 4.10 15.59 11.82
C SER A 11 3.24 16.70 12.46
N ALA A 12 2.48 16.35 13.49
CA ALA A 12 1.59 17.27 14.18
C ALA A 12 2.34 18.29 15.07
N THR A 13 3.56 17.96 15.54
CA THR A 13 4.26 18.76 16.53
C THR A 13 5.40 19.58 15.95
N PRO A 14 5.59 20.85 16.43
CA PRO A 14 6.71 21.68 15.97
C PRO A 14 8.10 21.10 16.32
N VAL A 15 8.20 20.31 17.37
CA VAL A 15 9.45 19.66 17.79
C VAL A 15 9.83 18.58 16.78
N ALA A 16 8.92 17.66 16.46
CA ALA A 16 9.14 16.62 15.47
C ALA A 16 9.35 17.20 14.07
N GLN A 17 8.69 18.30 13.73
CA GLN A 17 8.94 19.02 12.48
C GLN A 17 10.40 19.45 12.34
N ARG A 18 10.98 20.09 13.37
CA ARG A 18 12.40 20.50 13.35
C ARG A 18 13.35 19.32 13.26
N GLN A 19 13.06 18.23 14.00
CA GLN A 19 13.86 17.02 13.93
C GLN A 19 13.84 16.39 12.55
N LEU A 20 12.68 16.32 11.90
CA LEU A 20 12.52 15.82 10.56
C LEU A 20 13.27 16.64 9.51
N ILE A 21 13.13 17.97 9.55
CA ILE A 21 13.84 18.86 8.64
C ILE A 21 15.35 18.66 8.78
N HIS A 22 15.87 18.57 10.01
CA HIS A 22 17.27 18.32 10.26
C HIS A 22 17.71 16.94 9.73
N ALA A 23 16.93 15.88 10.01
CA ALA A 23 17.26 14.52 9.58
C ALA A 23 17.23 14.36 8.04
N LEU A 24 16.28 14.98 7.36
CA LEU A 24 16.20 15.00 5.89
C LEU A 24 17.42 15.74 5.29
N SER A 25 17.75 16.91 5.84
CA SER A 25 18.93 17.68 5.42
C SER A 25 20.23 16.89 5.61
N TYR A 26 20.37 16.20 6.76
CA TYR A 26 21.53 15.34 7.04
C TYR A 26 21.65 14.17 6.04
N ALA A 27 20.51 13.61 5.62
CA ALA A 27 20.46 12.54 4.61
C ALA A 27 20.59 13.03 3.16
N GLY A 28 20.75 14.35 2.95
CA GLY A 28 20.87 14.96 1.63
C GLY A 28 19.56 14.92 0.82
N ILE A 29 18.40 14.99 1.50
CA ILE A 29 17.09 14.95 0.86
C ILE A 29 16.43 16.32 0.97
N GLU A 30 15.97 16.84 -0.17
CA GLU A 30 15.23 18.10 -0.26
C GLU A 30 13.80 17.92 0.24
N LEU A 31 13.38 18.75 1.20
CA LEU A 31 12.01 18.81 1.67
C LEU A 31 11.17 19.72 0.77
N LEU A 32 10.27 19.13 -0.04
CA LEU A 32 9.39 19.86 -0.95
C LEU A 32 8.21 20.53 -0.21
N ALA A 33 7.64 19.82 0.76
CA ALA A 33 6.49 20.31 1.53
C ALA A 33 6.38 19.60 2.88
N PHE A 34 5.69 20.27 3.83
CA PHE A 34 5.44 19.77 5.17
C PHE A 34 3.96 19.86 5.53
N ALA A 35 3.38 18.77 6.05
CA ALA A 35 2.00 18.69 6.53
C ALA A 35 1.93 18.54 8.04
N ARG A 36 0.81 18.96 8.63
CA ARG A 36 0.51 18.78 10.06
C ARG A 36 -0.55 17.72 10.32
N ASP A 37 -1.15 17.19 9.29
CA ASP A 37 -2.15 16.13 9.32
C ASP A 37 -2.00 15.23 8.10
N GLY A 38 -2.57 14.02 8.18
CA GLY A 38 -2.42 13.03 7.13
C GLY A 38 -3.20 13.34 5.85
N GLN A 39 -4.31 14.06 5.94
CA GLN A 39 -5.09 14.42 4.75
C GLN A 39 -4.36 15.47 3.90
N THR A 40 -3.80 16.49 4.54
CA THR A 40 -2.94 17.47 3.88
C THR A 40 -1.70 16.78 3.29
N ALA A 41 -1.08 15.84 4.04
CA ALA A 41 0.07 15.08 3.54
C ALA A 41 -0.28 14.30 2.27
N TRP A 42 -1.45 13.67 2.20
CA TRP A 42 -1.91 12.98 1.01
C TRP A 42 -2.02 13.92 -0.20
N SER A 43 -2.66 15.08 -0.03
CA SER A 43 -2.78 16.07 -1.11
C SER A 43 -1.41 16.57 -1.60
N LEU A 44 -0.44 16.72 -0.69
CA LEU A 44 0.93 17.09 -1.04
C LEU A 44 1.67 15.98 -1.80
N LEU A 45 1.43 14.71 -1.48
CA LEU A 45 1.97 13.57 -2.25
C LEU A 45 1.47 13.58 -3.70
N GLU A 46 0.17 13.81 -3.91
CA GLU A 46 -0.43 13.91 -5.24
C GLU A 46 0.14 15.08 -6.05
N ALA A 47 0.35 16.24 -5.40
CA ALA A 47 0.84 17.45 -6.03
C ALA A 47 2.34 17.41 -6.36
N HIS A 48 3.17 16.97 -5.43
CA HIS A 48 4.63 17.06 -5.52
C HIS A 48 5.32 15.80 -6.01
N ARG A 49 4.68 14.62 -5.89
CA ARG A 49 5.21 13.32 -6.31
C ARG A 49 6.63 13.06 -5.80
N PRO A 50 6.88 13.16 -4.48
CA PRO A 50 8.22 13.03 -3.92
C PRO A 50 8.74 11.59 -4.02
N ASP A 51 10.06 11.42 -3.86
CA ASP A 51 10.69 10.11 -3.77
C ASP A 51 10.45 9.45 -2.41
N LEU A 52 10.28 10.25 -1.35
CA LEU A 52 10.14 9.82 0.05
C LEU A 52 8.94 10.50 0.71
N LEU A 53 8.14 9.72 1.45
CA LEU A 53 7.22 10.18 2.48
C LEU A 53 7.82 9.89 3.85
N ALA A 54 8.16 10.93 4.61
CA ALA A 54 8.58 10.81 6.01
C ALA A 54 7.43 11.22 6.92
N VAL A 55 6.82 10.28 7.62
CA VAL A 55 5.54 10.49 8.31
C VAL A 55 5.58 10.04 9.76
N ASP A 56 4.96 10.83 10.64
CA ASP A 56 4.70 10.50 12.02
C ASP A 56 3.52 9.52 12.13
N LEU A 57 3.60 8.50 12.99
CA LEU A 57 2.48 7.58 13.25
C LEU A 57 1.26 8.36 13.76
N GLU A 58 1.50 9.29 14.69
CA GLU A 58 0.46 10.07 15.35
C GLU A 58 0.14 11.34 14.56
N LEU A 59 -0.72 11.22 13.55
CA LEU A 59 -1.25 12.35 12.80
C LEU A 59 -2.76 12.49 12.99
N PRO A 60 -3.26 13.75 13.04
CA PRO A 60 -4.69 13.99 12.99
C PRO A 60 -5.30 13.67 11.63
N ALA A 61 -6.61 13.48 11.60
CA ALA A 61 -7.46 13.23 10.43
C ALA A 61 -7.22 11.89 9.71
N LEU A 62 -6.00 11.62 9.28
CA LEU A 62 -5.55 10.36 8.71
C LEU A 62 -4.24 9.99 9.39
N ASP A 63 -4.22 8.91 10.19
CA ASP A 63 -3.02 8.50 10.92
C ASP A 63 -1.88 8.06 9.98
N GLY A 64 -0.65 8.05 10.50
CA GLY A 64 0.53 7.80 9.69
C GLY A 64 0.57 6.38 9.11
N ALA A 65 0.03 5.38 9.81
CA ALA A 65 -0.01 4.00 9.29
C ALA A 65 -1.02 3.87 8.13
N GLN A 66 -2.18 4.52 8.25
CA GLN A 66 -3.17 4.59 7.17
C GLN A 66 -2.61 5.34 5.96
N LEU A 67 -1.94 6.50 6.18
CA LEU A 67 -1.30 7.26 5.12
C LEU A 67 -0.20 6.45 4.43
N ALA A 68 0.65 5.75 5.19
CA ALA A 68 1.69 4.88 4.67
C ALA A 68 1.12 3.77 3.78
N ARG A 69 0.09 3.06 4.27
CA ARG A 69 -0.61 2.03 3.48
C ARG A 69 -1.17 2.59 2.18
N ARG A 70 -1.85 3.73 2.27
CA ARG A 70 -2.42 4.39 1.10
C ARG A 70 -1.35 4.80 0.09
N ALA A 71 -0.20 5.34 0.54
CA ALA A 71 0.91 5.72 -0.33
C ALA A 71 1.56 4.52 -1.02
N LEU A 72 1.66 3.38 -0.33
CA LEU A 72 2.28 2.15 -0.86
C LEU A 72 1.36 1.37 -1.80
N CYS A 73 0.03 1.44 -1.62
CA CYS A 73 -0.92 0.59 -2.33
C CYS A 73 -1.81 1.33 -3.34
N SER A 74 -1.88 2.67 -3.32
CA SER A 74 -2.81 3.43 -4.17
C SER A 74 -2.32 3.60 -5.61
N HIS A 75 -3.26 3.55 -6.56
CA HIS A 75 -3.06 3.92 -7.95
C HIS A 75 -3.10 5.43 -8.21
N ALA A 76 -3.58 6.22 -7.26
CA ALA A 76 -3.65 7.67 -7.40
C ALA A 76 -2.25 8.31 -7.54
N LEU A 77 -1.20 7.62 -7.08
CA LEU A 77 0.18 8.06 -7.22
C LEU A 77 0.84 7.34 -8.41
N PRO A 78 1.17 8.04 -9.51
CA PRO A 78 1.83 7.44 -10.67
C PRO A 78 3.25 6.92 -10.35
N VAL A 79 3.89 7.52 -9.35
CA VAL A 79 5.15 7.02 -8.76
C VAL A 79 4.94 6.92 -7.26
N ARG A 80 5.17 5.74 -6.70
CA ARG A 80 5.03 5.52 -5.26
C ARG A 80 6.26 6.02 -4.53
N PRO A 81 6.10 6.85 -3.49
CA PRO A 81 7.21 7.23 -2.63
C PRO A 81 7.72 6.01 -1.84
N ALA A 82 8.99 6.03 -1.45
CA ALA A 82 9.41 5.24 -0.30
C ALA A 82 8.74 5.82 0.95
N VAL A 83 8.46 4.99 1.94
CA VAL A 83 7.81 5.46 3.16
C VAL A 83 8.72 5.24 4.36
N LEU A 84 8.90 6.28 5.17
CA LEU A 84 9.57 6.22 6.46
C LEU A 84 8.58 6.65 7.54
N LEU A 85 8.15 5.70 8.38
CA LEU A 85 7.18 5.91 9.44
C LEU A 85 7.89 6.03 10.78
N MET A 86 7.65 7.13 11.49
CA MET A 86 8.23 7.39 12.80
C MET A 86 7.21 7.13 13.89
N HIS A 87 7.65 6.47 14.97
CA HIS A 87 6.79 6.15 16.10
C HIS A 87 7.56 6.23 17.42
N TYR A 88 6.86 6.37 18.54
CA TYR A 88 7.45 6.17 19.86
C TYR A 88 7.49 4.67 20.17
N PRO A 89 8.54 4.19 20.90
CA PRO A 89 8.71 2.77 21.23
C PRO A 89 7.52 2.17 22.01
N GLU A 90 6.85 2.98 22.82
CA GLU A 90 5.69 2.59 23.61
C GLU A 90 4.41 2.39 22.79
N PHE A 91 4.36 2.89 21.54
CA PHE A 91 3.20 2.72 20.66
C PHE A 91 3.45 1.62 19.64
N ALA A 92 2.60 0.61 19.65
CA ALA A 92 2.63 -0.41 18.62
C ALA A 92 2.23 0.21 17.26
N VAL A 93 3.03 -0.02 16.23
CA VAL A 93 2.68 0.36 14.86
C VAL A 93 1.68 -0.67 14.34
N PRO A 94 0.45 -0.28 14.01
CA PRO A 94 -0.52 -1.20 13.42
C PRO A 94 0.04 -1.82 12.13
N ASP A 95 -0.06 -3.15 12.02
CA ASP A 95 0.43 -3.90 10.86
C ASP A 95 1.89 -3.60 10.46
N ALA A 96 2.77 -3.33 11.44
CA ALA A 96 4.19 -2.99 11.21
C ALA A 96 4.87 -3.94 10.21
N PHE A 97 4.70 -5.24 10.40
CA PHE A 97 5.25 -6.26 9.51
C PHE A 97 4.77 -6.08 8.06
N LEU A 98 3.50 -5.75 7.86
CA LEU A 98 2.92 -5.57 6.51
C LEU A 98 3.42 -4.27 5.86
N LEU A 99 3.57 -3.20 6.64
CA LEU A 99 4.14 -1.95 6.15
C LEU A 99 5.59 -2.13 5.72
N GLU A 100 6.39 -2.88 6.51
CA GLU A 100 7.77 -3.20 6.15
C GLU A 100 7.86 -4.10 4.92
N GLN A 101 6.98 -5.10 4.80
CA GLN A 101 6.90 -5.93 3.58
C GLN A 101 6.47 -5.11 2.35
N ALA A 102 5.61 -4.11 2.54
CA ALA A 102 5.20 -3.19 1.49
C ALA A 102 6.29 -2.14 1.13
N GLY A 103 7.40 -2.10 1.85
CA GLY A 103 8.53 -1.20 1.59
C GLY A 103 8.56 0.06 2.43
N ALA A 104 7.91 0.06 3.61
CA ALA A 104 8.14 1.09 4.61
C ALA A 104 9.34 0.76 5.47
N ALA A 105 10.05 1.79 5.96
CA ALA A 105 11.00 1.67 7.06
C ALA A 105 10.39 2.29 8.32
N LEU A 106 10.58 1.63 9.47
CA LEU A 106 10.14 2.14 10.76
C LEU A 106 11.33 2.76 11.50
N VAL A 107 11.12 3.93 12.08
CA VAL A 107 12.13 4.67 12.87
C VAL A 107 11.54 5.10 14.20
N GLU A 108 12.22 4.70 15.26
CA GLU A 108 11.83 5.09 16.62
C GLU A 108 12.17 6.56 16.91
N LYS A 109 11.28 7.23 17.64
CA LYS A 109 11.52 8.56 18.21
C LYS A 109 12.23 8.47 19.56
N PRO A 110 13.04 9.49 19.94
CA PRO A 110 13.33 10.71 19.19
C PRO A 110 14.16 10.44 17.93
N VAL A 111 13.83 11.15 16.84
CA VAL A 111 14.49 10.95 15.54
C VAL A 111 15.95 11.39 15.63
N GLN A 112 16.87 10.43 15.53
CA GLN A 112 18.30 10.67 15.40
C GLN A 112 18.68 10.70 13.92
N ALA A 113 19.46 11.70 13.49
CA ALA A 113 19.76 11.90 12.08
C ALA A 113 20.48 10.70 11.44
N GLU A 114 21.38 10.05 12.21
CA GLU A 114 22.14 8.88 11.75
C GLU A 114 21.23 7.65 11.55
N ARG A 115 20.30 7.40 12.49
CA ARG A 115 19.33 6.29 12.37
C ARG A 115 18.36 6.53 11.22
N PHE A 116 17.95 7.78 11.03
CA PHE A 116 17.10 8.20 9.93
C PHE A 116 17.80 7.98 8.59
N ALA A 117 19.05 8.44 8.45
CA ALA A 117 19.85 8.23 7.26
C ALA A 117 20.10 6.74 6.96
N ALA A 118 20.40 5.93 7.98
CA ALA A 118 20.56 4.48 7.82
C ALA A 118 19.25 3.78 7.37
N ALA A 119 18.09 4.26 7.82
CA ALA A 119 16.79 3.76 7.34
C ALA A 119 16.56 4.12 5.87
N ILE A 120 16.94 5.34 5.45
CA ILE A 120 16.88 5.76 4.05
C ILE A 120 17.82 4.91 3.18
N ASP A 121 19.03 4.63 3.64
CA ASP A 121 19.98 3.81 2.89
C ASP A 121 19.48 2.37 2.72
N ARG A 122 18.78 1.83 3.73
CA ARG A 122 18.06 0.55 3.59
C ARG A 122 16.96 0.64 2.53
N LEU A 123 16.12 1.68 2.56
CA LEU A 123 15.09 1.89 1.55
C LEU A 123 15.65 2.07 0.13
N ARG A 124 16.86 2.66 0.02
CA ARG A 124 17.58 2.78 -1.27
C ARG A 124 18.11 1.43 -1.78
N SER A 125 18.52 0.55 -0.87
CA SER A 125 19.12 -0.76 -1.19
C SER A 125 18.07 -1.84 -1.43
N ASP A 126 17.08 -1.93 -0.54
CA ASP A 126 16.14 -3.04 -0.53
C ASP A 126 15.06 -2.93 -1.61
N GLY A 127 14.88 -1.74 -2.19
CA GLY A 127 13.74 -1.46 -3.08
C GLY A 127 12.39 -1.62 -2.36
N LEU A 128 11.32 -1.17 -2.98
CA LEU A 128 9.97 -1.55 -2.54
C LEU A 128 9.88 -3.09 -2.59
N ARG A 129 9.55 -3.75 -1.49
CA ARG A 129 9.41 -5.22 -1.46
C ARG A 129 8.20 -5.72 -2.25
N PHE A 130 7.20 -4.89 -2.52
CA PHE A 130 6.38 -5.05 -3.72
C PHE A 130 7.16 -4.45 -4.88
N ARG A 131 7.81 -5.30 -5.64
CA ARG A 131 8.49 -4.86 -6.85
C ARG A 131 7.49 -4.11 -7.71
N PRO A 132 7.87 -3.02 -8.37
CA PRO A 132 7.01 -2.39 -9.38
C PRO A 132 6.39 -3.43 -10.31
N GLU A 133 7.17 -4.47 -10.67
CA GLU A 133 6.78 -5.61 -11.48
C GLU A 133 5.60 -6.42 -10.88
N GLU A 134 5.58 -6.64 -9.56
CA GLU A 134 4.45 -7.34 -8.89
C GLU A 134 3.18 -6.50 -8.94
N CYS A 135 3.31 -5.20 -8.76
CA CYS A 135 2.19 -4.27 -8.85
C CYS A 135 1.65 -4.20 -10.28
N ASP A 136 2.54 -4.07 -11.26
CA ASP A 136 2.19 -4.07 -12.69
C ASP A 136 1.58 -5.42 -13.09
N ARG A 137 2.08 -6.51 -12.52
CA ARG A 137 1.53 -7.84 -12.78
C ARG A 137 0.12 -8.02 -12.21
N VAL A 138 -0.16 -7.54 -11.00
CA VAL A 138 -1.55 -7.51 -10.48
C VAL A 138 -2.45 -6.71 -11.40
N ASP A 139 -2.00 -5.54 -11.82
CA ASP A 139 -2.79 -4.68 -12.71
C ASP A 139 -3.03 -5.34 -14.06
N GLN A 140 -2.05 -6.04 -14.60
CA GLN A 140 -2.19 -6.83 -15.83
C GLN A 140 -3.22 -7.95 -15.65
N LEU A 141 -3.12 -8.74 -14.57
CA LEU A 141 -4.06 -9.83 -14.28
C LEU A 141 -5.50 -9.31 -14.12
N LEU A 142 -5.68 -8.19 -13.41
CA LEU A 142 -6.99 -7.57 -13.26
C LEU A 142 -7.55 -7.03 -14.60
N ASN A 143 -6.68 -6.53 -15.50
CA ASN A 143 -7.07 -6.14 -16.85
C ASN A 143 -7.47 -7.36 -17.70
N GLU A 144 -6.67 -8.43 -17.67
CA GLU A 144 -6.94 -9.70 -18.39
C GLU A 144 -8.29 -10.31 -17.98
N LEU A 145 -8.67 -10.13 -16.71
CA LEU A 145 -9.96 -10.59 -16.17
C LEU A 145 -11.13 -9.63 -16.45
N GLY A 146 -10.86 -8.45 -17.03
CA GLY A 146 -11.90 -7.46 -17.32
C GLY A 146 -12.39 -6.70 -16.09
N VAL A 147 -11.59 -6.63 -15.00
CA VAL A 147 -11.96 -5.86 -13.81
C VAL A 147 -11.91 -4.36 -14.12
N PRO A 148 -13.03 -3.64 -14.01
CA PRO A 148 -13.10 -2.23 -14.41
C PRO A 148 -12.33 -1.31 -13.42
N GLN A 149 -11.90 -0.15 -13.93
CA GLN A 149 -11.17 0.86 -13.17
C GLN A 149 -12.10 1.60 -12.21
N HIS A 150 -12.17 1.17 -10.96
CA HIS A 150 -12.93 1.82 -9.89
C HIS A 150 -12.48 1.31 -8.51
N LEU A 151 -13.04 1.85 -7.43
CA LEU A 151 -12.70 1.53 -6.05
C LEU A 151 -12.54 0.01 -5.77
N GLY A 152 -13.41 -0.82 -6.33
CA GLY A 152 -13.36 -2.28 -6.13
C GLY A 152 -12.10 -2.94 -6.71
N ARG A 153 -11.57 -2.40 -7.81
CA ARG A 153 -10.29 -2.81 -8.38
C ARG A 153 -9.13 -2.43 -7.47
N ASP A 154 -9.12 -1.21 -6.94
CA ASP A 154 -8.07 -0.74 -6.04
C ASP A 154 -8.04 -1.56 -4.75
N CYS A 155 -9.23 -1.88 -4.20
CA CYS A 155 -9.36 -2.76 -3.05
C CYS A 155 -8.88 -4.20 -3.36
N LEU A 156 -9.22 -4.77 -4.53
CA LEU A 156 -8.72 -6.09 -4.95
C LEU A 156 -7.20 -6.09 -5.06
N ARG A 157 -6.62 -5.07 -5.69
CA ARG A 157 -5.19 -4.93 -5.80
C ARG A 157 -4.49 -4.91 -4.45
N ALA A 158 -4.95 -4.08 -3.52
CA ALA A 158 -4.40 -4.01 -2.17
C ALA A 158 -4.51 -5.36 -1.44
N ALA A 159 -5.65 -6.03 -1.55
CA ALA A 159 -5.90 -7.33 -0.95
C ALA A 159 -5.00 -8.44 -1.53
N ILE A 160 -4.80 -8.46 -2.85
CA ILE A 160 -3.94 -9.43 -3.54
C ILE A 160 -2.49 -9.25 -3.13
N LEU A 161 -1.97 -8.02 -3.12
CA LEU A 161 -0.61 -7.70 -2.70
C LEU A 161 -0.37 -8.09 -1.25
N LEU A 162 -1.31 -7.81 -0.34
CA LEU A 162 -1.25 -8.24 1.05
C LEU A 162 -1.14 -9.77 1.16
N CYS A 163 -2.01 -10.51 0.47
CA CYS A 163 -2.03 -11.97 0.53
C CYS A 163 -0.84 -12.61 -0.20
N ALA A 164 -0.24 -11.94 -1.17
CA ALA A 164 1.01 -12.37 -1.78
C ALA A 164 2.19 -12.25 -0.82
N ALA A 165 2.24 -11.17 -0.03
CA ALA A 165 3.27 -10.95 0.98
C ALA A 165 3.09 -11.81 2.24
N ASP A 166 1.85 -12.01 2.68
CA ASP A 166 1.50 -12.85 3.85
C ASP A 166 0.40 -13.86 3.50
N VAL A 167 0.84 -15.10 3.24
CA VAL A 167 -0.07 -16.23 2.92
C VAL A 167 -1.15 -16.44 3.99
N ARG A 168 -0.86 -16.13 5.26
CA ARG A 168 -1.82 -16.34 6.36
C ARG A 168 -2.96 -15.34 6.33
N ALA A 169 -2.77 -14.19 5.66
CA ALA A 169 -3.80 -13.14 5.60
C ALA A 169 -5.10 -13.66 4.98
N ILE A 170 -5.03 -14.58 4.00
CA ILE A 170 -6.20 -15.14 3.32
C ILE A 170 -7.19 -15.85 4.27
N HIS A 171 -6.69 -16.41 5.38
CA HIS A 171 -7.54 -17.07 6.37
C HIS A 171 -8.27 -16.08 7.29
N SER A 172 -8.06 -14.78 7.12
CA SER A 172 -8.61 -13.71 7.97
C SER A 172 -9.18 -12.57 7.13
N LEU A 173 -9.99 -12.88 6.12
CA LEU A 173 -10.54 -11.90 5.17
C LEU A 173 -11.23 -10.72 5.89
N SER A 174 -12.20 -11.02 6.77
CA SER A 174 -12.99 -9.99 7.47
C SER A 174 -12.18 -9.24 8.54
N ALA A 175 -11.23 -9.92 9.20
CA ALA A 175 -10.47 -9.33 10.29
C ALA A 175 -9.20 -8.59 9.83
N ARG A 176 -8.64 -8.94 8.66
CA ARG A 176 -7.36 -8.38 8.18
C ARG A 176 -7.43 -7.83 6.75
N VAL A 177 -7.88 -8.65 5.78
CA VAL A 177 -7.77 -8.31 4.36
C VAL A 177 -8.70 -7.16 3.98
N TYR A 178 -9.97 -7.23 4.37
CA TYR A 178 -10.92 -6.17 4.05
C TYR A 178 -10.64 -4.86 4.79
N PRO A 179 -10.27 -4.85 6.09
CA PRO A 179 -9.80 -3.64 6.76
C PRO A 179 -8.58 -3.03 6.07
N PHE A 180 -7.55 -3.82 5.78
CA PHE A 180 -6.35 -3.35 5.07
C PHE A 180 -6.68 -2.75 3.70
N ALA A 181 -7.49 -3.44 2.88
CA ALA A 181 -7.90 -2.94 1.57
C ALA A 181 -8.73 -1.65 1.69
N GLY A 182 -9.64 -1.59 2.68
CA GLY A 182 -10.45 -0.40 2.94
C GLY A 182 -9.62 0.81 3.33
N GLU A 183 -8.70 0.65 4.28
CA GLU A 183 -7.78 1.70 4.72
C GLU A 183 -6.85 2.16 3.59
N SER A 184 -6.33 1.23 2.79
CA SER A 184 -5.50 1.55 1.62
C SER A 184 -6.22 2.38 0.57
N CYS A 185 -7.54 2.22 0.46
CA CYS A 185 -8.38 2.90 -0.54
C CYS A 185 -9.23 4.04 0.06
N GLY A 186 -9.09 4.34 1.35
CA GLY A 186 -9.84 5.42 2.02
C GLY A 186 -11.32 5.11 2.22
N CYS A 187 -11.68 3.83 2.47
CA CYS A 187 -13.05 3.39 2.73
C CYS A 187 -13.12 2.38 3.88
N THR A 188 -14.32 2.06 4.36
CA THR A 188 -14.49 1.05 5.41
C THR A 188 -14.29 -0.37 4.87
N ALA A 189 -13.99 -1.33 5.76
CA ALA A 189 -13.85 -2.75 5.42
C ALA A 189 -15.10 -3.31 4.70
N GLN A 190 -16.29 -2.90 5.13
CA GLN A 190 -17.55 -3.32 4.49
C GLN A 190 -17.73 -2.71 3.09
N GLN A 191 -17.34 -1.46 2.91
CA GLN A 191 -17.34 -0.81 1.60
C GLN A 191 -16.32 -1.46 0.66
N ALA A 192 -15.13 -1.78 1.14
CA ALA A 192 -14.11 -2.49 0.37
C ALA A 192 -14.60 -3.87 -0.09
N GLU A 193 -15.16 -4.68 0.83
CA GLU A 193 -15.73 -5.99 0.48
C GLU A 193 -16.85 -5.86 -0.57
N ARG A 194 -17.77 -4.92 -0.37
CA ARG A 194 -18.88 -4.68 -1.32
C ARG A 194 -18.37 -4.23 -2.68
N ALA A 195 -17.40 -3.32 -2.70
CA ALA A 195 -16.79 -2.82 -3.93
C ALA A 195 -16.04 -3.91 -4.69
N MET A 196 -15.25 -4.75 -4.00
CA MET A 196 -14.56 -5.90 -4.59
C MET A 196 -15.54 -6.91 -5.18
N ARG A 197 -16.59 -7.27 -4.44
CA ARG A 197 -17.64 -8.19 -4.93
C ARG A 197 -18.33 -7.64 -6.17
N HIS A 198 -18.62 -6.35 -6.20
CA HIS A 198 -19.18 -5.68 -7.36
C HIS A 198 -18.23 -5.71 -8.57
N ALA A 199 -16.94 -5.42 -8.34
CA ALA A 199 -15.91 -5.46 -9.37
C ALA A 199 -15.80 -6.86 -10.02
N ILE A 200 -15.79 -7.90 -9.21
CA ILE A 200 -15.78 -9.30 -9.68
C ILE A 200 -17.03 -9.59 -10.52
N SER A 201 -18.21 -9.18 -10.04
CA SER A 201 -19.47 -9.40 -10.76
C SER A 201 -19.51 -8.66 -12.10
N LEU A 202 -18.91 -7.48 -12.21
CA LEU A 202 -18.78 -6.76 -13.49
C LEU A 202 -17.80 -7.46 -14.43
N ALA A 203 -16.65 -7.90 -13.92
CA ALA A 203 -15.66 -8.64 -14.68
C ALA A 203 -16.25 -9.92 -15.31
N TRP A 204 -17.05 -10.67 -14.55
CA TRP A 204 -17.68 -11.90 -15.02
C TRP A 204 -18.86 -11.71 -15.98
N ARG A 205 -19.26 -10.46 -16.23
CA ARG A 205 -20.21 -10.09 -17.31
C ARG A 205 -19.51 -9.58 -18.56
N SER A 206 -18.19 -9.45 -18.51
CA SER A 206 -17.38 -9.03 -19.67
C SER A 206 -17.08 -10.22 -20.59
N ASP A 207 -16.66 -9.94 -21.82
CA ASP A 207 -16.32 -10.94 -22.84
C ASP A 207 -14.93 -11.57 -22.63
N GLN A 208 -14.39 -11.55 -21.40
CA GLN A 208 -13.04 -12.09 -21.09
C GLN A 208 -13.06 -13.57 -20.67
N VAL A 209 -13.99 -14.34 -21.20
CA VAL A 209 -14.25 -15.74 -20.81
C VAL A 209 -13.01 -16.64 -20.91
N ASP A 210 -12.22 -16.51 -21.98
CA ASP A 210 -11.01 -17.32 -22.18
C ASP A 210 -9.95 -17.05 -21.12
N ASN A 211 -9.74 -15.78 -20.74
CA ASN A 211 -8.81 -15.40 -19.69
C ASN A 211 -9.29 -15.85 -18.31
N GLN A 212 -10.59 -15.71 -18.03
CA GLN A 212 -11.21 -16.17 -16.81
C GLN A 212 -11.05 -17.69 -16.65
N TYR A 213 -11.30 -18.44 -17.72
CA TYR A 213 -11.12 -19.88 -17.73
C TYR A 213 -9.64 -20.28 -17.55
N ARG A 214 -8.72 -19.61 -18.26
CA ARG A 214 -7.27 -19.86 -18.14
C ARG A 214 -6.75 -19.66 -16.72
N ILE A 215 -7.22 -18.63 -16.02
CA ILE A 215 -6.75 -18.27 -14.66
C ILE A 215 -7.43 -19.13 -13.60
N PHE A 216 -8.72 -19.38 -13.71
CA PHE A 216 -9.51 -20.05 -12.67
C PHE A 216 -9.82 -21.52 -12.98
N ALA A 217 -9.82 -21.92 -14.25
CA ALA A 217 -10.13 -23.29 -14.69
C ALA A 217 -11.33 -23.89 -13.90
N ASP A 218 -11.11 -25.05 -13.27
CA ASP A 218 -12.14 -25.78 -12.54
C ASP A 218 -12.32 -25.31 -11.07
N THR A 219 -11.72 -24.18 -10.69
CA THR A 219 -11.79 -23.70 -9.29
C THR A 219 -13.06 -22.90 -8.99
N ILE A 220 -13.83 -22.55 -10.01
CA ILE A 220 -15.10 -21.82 -9.84
C ILE A 220 -16.24 -22.81 -9.64
N ASP A 221 -17.02 -22.58 -8.59
CA ASP A 221 -18.26 -23.32 -8.37
C ASP A 221 -19.24 -23.11 -9.53
N ALA A 222 -19.62 -24.20 -10.19
CA ALA A 222 -20.48 -24.18 -11.37
C ALA A 222 -21.87 -23.56 -11.10
N GLY A 223 -22.35 -23.62 -9.86
CA GLY A 223 -23.65 -23.02 -9.46
C GLY A 223 -23.57 -21.50 -9.30
N ARG A 224 -22.41 -20.95 -8.97
CA ARG A 224 -22.21 -19.50 -8.81
C ARG A 224 -21.75 -18.81 -10.11
N GLY A 225 -21.03 -19.53 -10.98
CA GLY A 225 -20.53 -19.01 -12.24
C GLY A 225 -19.47 -17.90 -12.12
N GLN A 226 -19.08 -17.50 -10.90
CA GLN A 226 -18.04 -16.48 -10.64
C GLN A 226 -17.33 -16.76 -9.30
N PRO A 227 -16.06 -16.35 -9.10
CA PRO A 227 -15.35 -16.55 -7.85
C PRO A 227 -15.88 -15.64 -6.75
N THR A 228 -15.70 -16.05 -5.51
CA THR A 228 -15.82 -15.18 -4.35
C THR A 228 -14.63 -14.23 -4.25
N CYS A 229 -14.71 -13.20 -3.40
CA CYS A 229 -13.56 -12.33 -3.12
C CYS A 229 -12.34 -13.13 -2.63
N GLY A 230 -12.56 -14.10 -1.73
CA GLY A 230 -11.49 -14.94 -1.20
C GLY A 230 -10.82 -15.80 -2.28
N GLU A 231 -11.59 -16.46 -3.12
CA GLU A 231 -11.07 -17.26 -4.24
C GLU A 231 -10.30 -16.40 -5.25
N MET A 232 -10.83 -15.21 -5.58
CA MET A 232 -10.17 -14.25 -6.47
C MET A 232 -8.83 -13.80 -5.90
N ILE A 233 -8.81 -13.34 -4.65
CA ILE A 233 -7.61 -12.85 -3.96
C ILE A 233 -6.59 -13.97 -3.81
N SER A 234 -7.00 -15.15 -3.34
CA SER A 234 -6.10 -16.28 -3.16
C SER A 234 -5.44 -16.69 -4.47
N ARG A 235 -6.24 -16.87 -5.52
CA ARG A 235 -5.73 -17.32 -6.83
C ARG A 235 -4.71 -16.37 -7.42
N LEU A 236 -5.01 -15.06 -7.40
CA LEU A 236 -4.10 -14.06 -7.97
C LEU A 236 -2.85 -13.86 -7.09
N ALA A 237 -2.97 -13.96 -5.77
CA ALA A 237 -1.82 -13.95 -4.88
C ALA A 237 -0.91 -15.17 -5.08
N ASP A 238 -1.48 -16.35 -5.35
CA ASP A 238 -0.71 -17.55 -5.67
C ASP A 238 0.07 -17.41 -6.98
N ILE A 239 -0.54 -16.84 -8.02
CA ILE A 239 0.14 -16.57 -9.30
C ILE A 239 1.36 -15.67 -9.08
N LEU A 240 1.19 -14.57 -8.32
CA LEU A 240 2.30 -13.66 -8.02
C LEU A 240 3.46 -14.36 -7.30
N ARG A 241 3.16 -15.24 -6.35
CA ARG A 241 4.18 -15.98 -5.59
C ARG A 241 4.92 -17.02 -6.42
N LEU A 242 4.28 -17.59 -7.44
CA LEU A 242 4.89 -18.59 -8.31
C LEU A 242 5.76 -17.96 -9.41
N GLU A 243 5.51 -16.72 -9.78
CA GLU A 243 6.23 -15.98 -10.80
C GLU A 243 7.42 -15.17 -10.24
N GLY A 244 7.48 -14.92 -8.93
CA GLY A 244 8.50 -14.13 -8.21
C GLY A 244 9.50 -14.96 -7.45
#